data_8ef39852e53b87941ff10e992e063550
#
_entry.id   8ef39852e53b87941ff10e992e063550
#
_cell.length_a   1.000
_cell.length_b   1.000
_cell.length_c   1.000
_cell.angle_alpha   90.00
_cell.angle_beta   90.00
_cell.angle_gamma   90.00
#
_symmetry.space_group_name_H-M   'P 1'
#
loop_
_entity.id
_entity.type
_entity.pdbx_description
1 polymer ?
#
loop_
_entity_poly.entity_id
_entity_poly.type
_entity_poly.pdbx_seq_one_letter_code
_entity_poly.pdbx_strand_id
1 'polypeptide(L)'
;WEIAKYLETEYPDTPSLKLDHGEVLFIKFWVETVLHPELLQLVVMDIYNNLAQKDQNYFRESREKLLGKALEEIVINRDERLPRFQKLLNPLRTTLKKQDFVAGETPGFSDYIVFGAFQWARCISEFSLLNADDSVYAWREKMFNLHDGLARKAMGYAV
;
A
#
# COMPACT_ATOMS: atom_id res chain seq x y z
N TRP A 1 -13.46 5.23 4.93
CA TRP A 1 -14.54 4.25 5.05
C TRP A 1 -15.90 4.88 4.74
N GLU A 2 -16.27 5.97 5.39
CA GLU A 2 -17.59 6.62 5.21
C GLU A 2 -17.77 7.16 3.78
N ILE A 3 -16.71 7.63 3.13
CA ILE A 3 -16.75 8.04 1.72
C ILE A 3 -17.09 6.84 0.82
N ALA A 4 -16.48 5.68 1.05
CA ALA A 4 -16.76 4.48 0.27
C ALA A 4 -18.21 4.03 0.42
N LYS A 5 -18.74 4.03 1.66
CA LYS A 5 -20.16 3.75 1.91
C LYS A 5 -21.10 4.73 1.20
N TYR A 6 -20.77 6.02 1.27
CA TYR A 6 -21.53 7.06 0.60
C TYR A 6 -21.58 6.77 -0.92
N LEU A 7 -20.45 6.46 -1.54
CA LEU A 7 -20.39 6.15 -2.96
C LEU A 7 -21.25 4.94 -3.34
N GLU A 8 -21.22 3.86 -2.57
CA GLU A 8 -22.06 2.67 -2.79
C GLU A 8 -23.56 3.01 -2.69
N THR A 9 -23.93 3.94 -1.81
CA THR A 9 -25.33 4.32 -1.61
C THR A 9 -25.84 5.26 -2.72
N GLU A 10 -25.03 6.25 -3.08
CA GLU A 10 -25.41 7.30 -4.04
C GLU A 10 -25.31 6.85 -5.50
N TYR A 11 -24.45 5.85 -5.79
CA TYR A 11 -24.20 5.37 -7.15
C TYR A 11 -24.39 3.86 -7.28
N PRO A 12 -25.59 3.33 -6.98
CA PRO A 12 -25.84 1.88 -6.93
C PRO A 12 -25.74 1.19 -8.29
N ASP A 13 -25.86 1.95 -9.40
CA ASP A 13 -25.76 1.42 -10.77
C ASP A 13 -24.30 1.35 -11.28
N THR A 14 -23.31 1.74 -10.46
CA THR A 14 -21.88 1.62 -10.80
C THR A 14 -21.31 0.29 -10.27
N PRO A 15 -20.12 -0.15 -10.75
CA PRO A 15 -19.47 -1.33 -10.21
C PRO A 15 -19.23 -1.22 -8.70
N SER A 16 -19.76 -2.16 -7.93
CA SER A 16 -19.67 -2.15 -6.47
C SER A 16 -18.23 -2.29 -5.96
N LEU A 17 -17.92 -1.57 -4.89
CA LEU A 17 -16.69 -1.73 -4.11
C LEU A 17 -16.72 -2.97 -3.20
N LYS A 18 -17.86 -3.70 -3.13
CA LYS A 18 -18.04 -4.91 -2.32
C LYS A 18 -17.79 -4.67 -0.81
N LEU A 19 -18.27 -3.55 -0.29
CA LEU A 19 -18.04 -3.15 1.12
C LEU A 19 -18.71 -4.09 2.13
N ASP A 20 -19.71 -4.85 1.73
CA ASP A 20 -20.43 -5.84 2.50
C ASP A 20 -19.71 -7.20 2.64
N HIS A 21 -18.61 -7.38 1.89
CA HIS A 21 -17.79 -8.58 2.02
C HIS A 21 -17.08 -8.63 3.39
N GLY A 22 -17.16 -9.78 4.06
CA GLY A 22 -16.69 -9.95 5.44
C GLY A 22 -15.18 -9.69 5.64
N GLU A 23 -14.36 -9.91 4.60
CA GLU A 23 -12.91 -9.69 4.66
C GLU A 23 -12.50 -8.21 4.63
N VAL A 24 -13.36 -7.30 4.16
CA VAL A 24 -12.98 -5.89 3.91
C VAL A 24 -12.48 -5.21 5.18
N LEU A 25 -13.18 -5.35 6.30
CA LEU A 25 -12.76 -4.76 7.57
C LEU A 25 -11.47 -5.40 8.08
N PHE A 26 -11.32 -6.71 7.93
CA PHE A 26 -10.09 -7.40 8.31
C PHE A 26 -8.90 -6.87 7.49
N ILE A 27 -9.03 -6.78 6.18
CA ILE A 27 -7.99 -6.25 5.28
C ILE A 27 -7.67 -4.80 5.63
N LYS A 28 -8.70 -3.96 5.87
CA LYS A 28 -8.49 -2.57 6.28
C LYS A 28 -7.60 -2.48 7.52
N PHE A 29 -7.96 -3.18 8.59
CA PHE A 29 -7.20 -3.13 9.84
C PHE A 29 -5.84 -3.82 9.72
N TRP A 30 -5.71 -4.89 8.95
CA TRP A 30 -4.41 -5.50 8.67
C TRP A 30 -3.47 -4.53 7.96
N VAL A 31 -3.95 -3.81 6.96
CA VAL A 31 -3.15 -2.79 6.27
C VAL A 31 -2.75 -1.67 7.21
N GLU A 32 -3.68 -1.14 8.00
CA GLU A 32 -3.44 -0.01 8.91
C GLU A 32 -2.50 -0.37 10.06
N THR A 33 -2.64 -1.57 10.64
CA THR A 33 -1.93 -1.95 11.87
C THR A 33 -0.70 -2.81 11.64
N VAL A 34 -0.56 -3.43 10.48
CA VAL A 34 0.54 -4.35 10.18
C VAL A 34 1.33 -3.89 8.96
N LEU A 35 0.67 -3.73 7.79
CA LEU A 35 1.37 -3.46 6.54
C LEU A 35 1.98 -2.04 6.52
N HIS A 36 1.20 -1.02 6.82
CA HIS A 36 1.65 0.37 6.81
C HIS A 36 2.80 0.65 7.80
N PRO A 37 2.77 0.18 9.07
CA PRO A 37 3.90 0.37 9.98
C PRO A 37 5.21 -0.25 9.51
N GLU A 38 5.17 -1.43 8.89
CA GLU A 38 6.37 -2.08 8.35
C GLU A 38 6.83 -1.38 7.05
N LEU A 39 5.90 -0.98 6.20
CA LEU A 39 6.21 -0.22 4.98
C LEU A 39 6.82 1.15 5.30
N LEU A 40 6.27 1.86 6.29
CA LEU A 40 6.82 3.15 6.73
C LEU A 40 8.30 3.06 7.10
N GLN A 41 8.72 2.00 7.77
CA GLN A 41 10.12 1.82 8.15
C GLN A 41 11.06 1.59 6.95
N LEU A 42 10.55 1.17 5.80
CA LEU A 42 11.33 1.02 4.58
C LEU A 42 11.48 2.33 3.80
N VAL A 43 10.52 3.26 3.93
CA VAL A 43 10.44 4.46 3.06
C VAL A 43 10.40 5.78 3.83
N VAL A 44 10.56 5.78 5.16
CA VAL A 44 10.38 6.98 5.98
C VAL A 44 11.35 8.10 5.61
N MET A 45 12.59 7.78 5.25
CA MET A 45 13.58 8.78 4.84
C MET A 45 13.28 9.32 3.44
N ASP A 46 12.75 8.49 2.55
CA ASP A 46 12.32 8.92 1.23
C ASP A 46 11.13 9.91 1.34
N ILE A 47 10.21 9.69 2.28
CA ILE A 47 9.15 10.67 2.58
C ILE A 47 9.79 11.99 3.02
N TYR A 48 10.70 11.95 4.02
CA TYR A 48 11.36 13.14 4.54
C TYR A 48 12.05 13.95 3.43
N ASN A 49 12.77 13.27 2.53
CA ASN A 49 13.50 13.90 1.43
C ASN A 49 12.58 14.52 0.38
N ASN A 50 11.36 14.02 0.21
CA ASN A 50 10.36 14.54 -0.73
C ASN A 50 9.49 15.66 -0.14
N LEU A 51 9.57 15.93 1.18
CA LEU A 51 8.81 16.99 1.82
C LEU A 51 9.38 18.37 1.52
N ALA A 52 8.50 19.37 1.45
CA ALA A 52 8.92 20.76 1.45
C ALA A 52 9.69 21.09 2.76
N GLN A 53 10.73 21.90 2.66
CA GLN A 53 11.63 22.21 3.79
C GLN A 53 10.88 22.67 5.07
N LYS A 54 9.81 23.43 4.91
CA LYS A 54 8.97 23.90 6.02
C LYS A 54 8.33 22.76 6.84
N ASP A 55 8.09 21.59 6.23
CA ASP A 55 7.40 20.46 6.84
C ASP A 55 8.38 19.40 7.39
N GLN A 56 9.65 19.45 7.00
CA GLN A 56 10.66 18.44 7.34
C GLN A 56 10.90 18.32 8.85
N ASN A 57 11.00 19.45 9.58
CA ASN A 57 11.26 19.44 11.02
C ASN A 57 10.11 18.77 11.77
N TYR A 58 8.87 19.18 11.48
CA TYR A 58 7.68 18.57 12.09
C TYR A 58 7.59 17.06 11.79
N PHE A 59 7.84 16.68 10.54
CA PHE A 59 7.83 15.27 10.15
C PHE A 59 8.88 14.48 10.93
N ARG A 60 10.12 14.94 10.95
CA ARG A 60 11.22 14.30 11.69
C ARG A 60 10.85 14.09 13.16
N GLU A 61 10.56 15.16 13.87
CA GLU A 61 10.22 15.09 15.31
C GLU A 61 9.07 14.12 15.59
N SER A 62 8.01 14.18 14.79
CA SER A 62 6.84 13.32 14.99
C SER A 62 7.13 11.85 14.69
N ARG A 63 7.94 11.54 13.67
CA ARG A 63 8.25 10.16 13.27
C ARG A 63 9.33 9.53 14.15
N GLU A 64 10.36 10.29 14.53
CA GLU A 64 11.38 9.83 15.49
C GLU A 64 10.76 9.54 16.85
N LYS A 65 9.83 10.38 17.33
CA LYS A 65 9.05 10.11 18.54
C LYS A 65 8.20 8.84 18.42
N LEU A 66 7.54 8.63 17.28
CA LEU A 66 6.69 7.46 17.03
C LEU A 66 7.52 6.17 16.95
N LEU A 67 8.66 6.21 16.26
CA LEU A 67 9.48 5.05 15.93
C LEU A 67 10.59 4.79 16.96
N GLY A 68 10.85 5.75 17.87
CA GLY A 68 11.81 5.64 18.96
C GLY A 68 13.28 5.71 18.52
N LYS A 69 13.56 6.14 17.28
CA LYS A 69 14.90 6.20 16.68
C LYS A 69 14.99 7.35 15.68
N ALA A 70 16.22 7.80 15.40
CA ALA A 70 16.48 8.73 14.31
C ALA A 70 16.08 8.13 12.94
N LEU A 71 15.62 8.95 12.01
CA LEU A 71 15.16 8.49 10.69
C LEU A 71 16.24 7.73 9.94
N GLU A 72 17.48 8.19 10.03
CA GLU A 72 18.65 7.56 9.42
C GLU A 72 18.90 6.15 9.96
N GLU A 73 18.75 5.95 11.26
CA GLU A 73 18.92 4.65 11.90
C GLU A 73 17.82 3.65 11.49
N ILE A 74 16.61 4.17 11.19
CA ILE A 74 15.50 3.33 10.77
C ILE A 74 15.78 2.72 9.39
N VAL A 75 16.34 3.50 8.47
CA VAL A 75 16.52 3.05 7.07
C VAL A 75 17.90 2.44 6.79
N ILE A 76 18.87 2.51 7.72
CA ILE A 76 20.25 2.06 7.47
C ILE A 76 20.33 0.59 7.00
N ASN A 77 19.43 -0.26 7.44
CA ASN A 77 19.36 -1.67 7.10
C ASN A 77 18.03 -2.05 6.43
N ARG A 78 17.47 -1.18 5.60
CA ARG A 78 16.17 -1.45 4.97
C ARG A 78 16.17 -2.69 4.08
N ASP A 79 17.29 -2.99 3.41
CA ASP A 79 17.45 -4.21 2.62
C ASP A 79 17.34 -5.48 3.47
N GLU A 80 17.88 -5.47 4.69
CA GLU A 80 17.78 -6.59 5.63
C GLU A 80 16.36 -6.75 6.19
N ARG A 81 15.57 -5.67 6.21
CA ARG A 81 14.16 -5.68 6.65
C ARG A 81 13.20 -6.09 5.54
N LEU A 82 13.56 -5.87 4.28
CA LEU A 82 12.70 -6.19 3.14
C LEU A 82 12.15 -7.63 3.19
N PRO A 83 12.94 -8.69 3.50
CA PRO A 83 12.42 -10.04 3.62
C PRO A 83 11.33 -10.20 4.69
N ARG A 84 11.40 -9.44 5.79
CA ARG A 84 10.36 -9.44 6.83
C ARG A 84 9.07 -8.81 6.28
N PHE A 85 9.14 -7.66 5.62
CA PHE A 85 8.01 -7.04 4.95
C PHE A 85 7.40 -8.00 3.92
N GLN A 86 8.22 -8.62 3.07
CA GLN A 86 7.76 -9.58 2.07
C GLN A 86 7.06 -10.79 2.69
N LYS A 87 7.46 -11.26 3.88
CA LYS A 87 6.76 -12.34 4.60
C LYS A 87 5.33 -11.96 5.02
N LEU A 88 5.08 -10.69 5.35
CA LEU A 88 3.72 -10.22 5.68
C LEU A 88 2.76 -10.37 4.49
N LEU A 89 3.28 -10.39 3.27
CA LEU A 89 2.48 -10.55 2.05
C LEU A 89 2.11 -12.01 1.75
N ASN A 90 2.54 -13.00 2.56
CA ASN A 90 2.25 -14.41 2.31
C ASN A 90 0.74 -14.74 2.26
N PRO A 91 -0.12 -14.20 3.14
CA PRO A 91 -1.57 -14.40 3.00
C PRO A 91 -2.09 -13.89 1.64
N LEU A 92 -1.64 -12.71 1.22
CA LEU A 92 -1.98 -12.14 -0.07
C LEU A 92 -1.53 -13.03 -1.24
N ARG A 93 -0.26 -13.51 -1.23
CA ARG A 93 0.24 -14.46 -2.23
C ARG A 93 -0.59 -15.74 -2.30
N THR A 94 -0.98 -16.26 -1.13
CA THR A 94 -1.78 -17.49 -1.06
C THR A 94 -3.17 -17.29 -1.63
N THR A 95 -3.78 -16.13 -1.36
CA THR A 95 -5.08 -15.74 -1.92
C THR A 95 -4.98 -15.59 -3.44
N LEU A 96 -4.00 -14.84 -3.94
CA LEU A 96 -3.80 -14.56 -5.36
C LEU A 96 -3.41 -15.80 -6.21
N LYS A 97 -3.04 -16.90 -5.58
CA LYS A 97 -2.91 -18.22 -6.26
C LYS A 97 -4.26 -18.91 -6.52
N LYS A 98 -5.33 -18.45 -5.87
CA LYS A 98 -6.66 -19.06 -5.94
C LYS A 98 -7.66 -18.20 -6.70
N GLN A 99 -7.41 -16.91 -6.78
CA GLN A 99 -8.32 -15.92 -7.36
C GLN A 99 -7.54 -14.72 -7.91
N ASP A 100 -8.14 -13.98 -8.82
CA ASP A 100 -7.48 -12.88 -9.53
C ASP A 100 -7.24 -11.64 -8.68
N PHE A 101 -8.14 -11.38 -7.71
CA PHE A 101 -8.10 -10.24 -6.82
C PHE A 101 -8.34 -10.66 -5.37
N VAL A 102 -8.03 -9.79 -4.42
CA VAL A 102 -8.31 -10.04 -2.99
C VAL A 102 -9.81 -10.24 -2.75
N ALA A 103 -10.65 -9.49 -3.48
CA ALA A 103 -12.10 -9.58 -3.42
C ALA A 103 -12.72 -10.65 -4.36
N GLY A 104 -11.92 -11.55 -4.95
CA GLY A 104 -12.40 -12.64 -5.81
C GLY A 104 -12.06 -12.48 -7.29
N GLU A 105 -13.03 -12.67 -8.19
CA GLU A 105 -12.82 -12.60 -9.65
C GLU A 105 -12.67 -11.18 -10.17
N THR A 106 -13.23 -10.20 -9.48
CA THR A 106 -13.15 -8.78 -9.83
C THR A 106 -12.65 -7.97 -8.63
N PRO A 107 -11.98 -6.82 -8.87
CA PRO A 107 -11.46 -6.01 -7.77
C PRO A 107 -12.59 -5.48 -6.89
N GLY A 108 -12.30 -5.33 -5.60
CA GLY A 108 -13.16 -4.70 -4.61
C GLY A 108 -12.38 -3.76 -3.71
N PHE A 109 -13.03 -3.23 -2.68
CA PHE A 109 -12.39 -2.26 -1.78
C PHE A 109 -11.16 -2.84 -1.05
N SER A 110 -11.17 -4.13 -0.76
CA SER A 110 -10.01 -4.87 -0.21
C SER A 110 -8.77 -4.72 -1.10
N ASP A 111 -8.95 -4.82 -2.43
CA ASP A 111 -7.86 -4.63 -3.39
C ASP A 111 -7.35 -3.19 -3.38
N TYR A 112 -8.26 -2.21 -3.41
CA TYR A 112 -7.88 -0.79 -3.41
C TYR A 112 -7.17 -0.38 -2.13
N ILE A 113 -7.54 -0.91 -0.96
CA ILE A 113 -6.84 -0.65 0.31
C ILE A 113 -5.40 -1.16 0.25
N VAL A 114 -5.19 -2.42 -0.15
CA VAL A 114 -3.84 -3.00 -0.25
C VAL A 114 -3.03 -2.32 -1.34
N PHE A 115 -3.62 -2.10 -2.51
CA PHE A 115 -2.98 -1.41 -3.63
C PHE A 115 -2.57 0.02 -3.27
N GLY A 116 -3.40 0.73 -2.49
CA GLY A 116 -3.11 2.07 -1.99
C GLY A 116 -1.78 2.16 -1.24
N ALA A 117 -1.41 1.13 -0.46
CA ALA A 117 -0.12 1.07 0.23
C ALA A 117 1.05 0.99 -0.77
N PHE A 118 0.96 0.17 -1.81
CA PHE A 118 1.98 0.08 -2.86
C PHE A 118 2.04 1.35 -3.72
N GLN A 119 0.90 1.93 -4.06
CA GLN A 119 0.84 3.19 -4.81
C GLN A 119 1.45 4.34 -4.00
N TRP A 120 1.16 4.42 -2.72
CA TRP A 120 1.78 5.39 -1.83
C TRP A 120 3.31 5.25 -1.82
N ALA A 121 3.84 4.04 -1.62
CA ALA A 121 5.27 3.79 -1.66
C ALA A 121 5.89 4.21 -2.99
N ARG A 122 5.27 3.82 -4.12
CA ARG A 122 5.71 4.19 -5.47
C ARG A 122 5.77 5.70 -5.70
N CYS A 123 4.85 6.47 -5.11
CA CYS A 123 4.82 7.93 -5.27
C CYS A 123 5.99 8.64 -4.56
N ILE A 124 6.63 7.99 -3.58
CA ILE A 124 7.62 8.63 -2.70
C ILE A 124 8.99 7.97 -2.68
N SER A 125 9.12 6.74 -3.18
CA SER A 125 10.35 5.95 -3.07
C SER A 125 10.62 5.15 -4.34
N GLU A 126 11.88 5.07 -4.74
CA GLU A 126 12.38 4.16 -5.78
C GLU A 126 12.73 2.76 -5.24
N PHE A 127 12.54 2.55 -3.92
CA PHE A 127 12.87 1.28 -3.28
C PHE A 127 11.92 0.17 -3.69
N SER A 128 12.45 -0.85 -4.39
CA SER A 128 11.66 -1.99 -4.86
C SER A 128 11.22 -2.89 -3.71
N LEU A 129 9.90 -3.00 -3.51
CA LEU A 129 9.29 -3.82 -2.46
C LEU A 129 9.06 -5.27 -2.87
N LEU A 130 8.94 -5.54 -4.17
CA LEU A 130 8.51 -6.82 -4.73
C LEU A 130 9.48 -7.26 -5.82
N ASN A 131 9.71 -8.56 -5.90
CA ASN A 131 10.40 -9.17 -7.03
C ASN A 131 9.45 -9.31 -8.23
N ALA A 132 9.96 -9.23 -9.45
CA ALA A 132 9.16 -9.30 -10.66
C ALA A 132 8.42 -10.65 -10.86
N ASP A 133 8.92 -11.73 -10.27
CA ASP A 133 8.32 -13.06 -10.27
C ASP A 133 7.29 -13.30 -9.15
N ASP A 134 7.06 -12.30 -8.28
CA ASP A 134 6.09 -12.37 -7.19
C ASP A 134 4.65 -12.27 -7.71
N SER A 135 3.75 -13.15 -7.25
CA SER A 135 2.32 -13.06 -7.59
C SER A 135 1.67 -11.75 -7.13
N VAL A 136 2.18 -11.13 -6.05
CA VAL A 136 1.74 -9.80 -5.59
C VAL A 136 2.19 -8.72 -6.57
N TYR A 137 3.38 -8.85 -7.17
CA TYR A 137 3.82 -7.97 -8.25
C TYR A 137 2.86 -8.06 -9.45
N ALA A 138 2.56 -9.28 -9.90
CA ALA A 138 1.66 -9.50 -11.03
C ALA A 138 0.25 -8.91 -10.77
N TRP A 139 -0.28 -9.09 -9.55
CA TRP A 139 -1.54 -8.49 -9.13
C TRP A 139 -1.46 -6.96 -9.09
N ARG A 140 -0.38 -6.40 -8.53
CA ARG A 140 -0.16 -4.94 -8.52
C ARG A 140 -0.17 -4.36 -9.94
N GLU A 141 0.44 -5.05 -10.90
CA GLU A 141 0.44 -4.64 -12.30
C GLU A 141 -0.97 -4.69 -12.91
N LYS A 142 -1.79 -5.69 -12.55
CA LYS A 142 -3.22 -5.70 -12.92
C LYS A 142 -3.94 -4.45 -12.37
N MET A 143 -3.73 -4.13 -11.07
CA MET A 143 -4.34 -2.95 -10.44
C MET A 143 -3.90 -1.64 -11.11
N PHE A 144 -2.65 -1.50 -11.51
CA PHE A 144 -2.16 -0.33 -12.25
C PHE A 144 -2.85 -0.13 -13.60
N ASN A 145 -3.30 -1.20 -14.24
CA ASN A 145 -3.94 -1.15 -15.55
C ASN A 145 -5.46 -0.92 -15.48
N LEU A 146 -6.07 -0.99 -14.28
CA LEU A 146 -7.48 -0.66 -14.10
C LEU A 146 -7.76 0.82 -14.47
N HIS A 147 -9.00 1.09 -14.84
CA HIS A 147 -9.48 2.44 -15.14
C HIS A 147 -8.56 3.18 -16.13
N ASP A 148 -8.27 2.53 -17.27
CA ASP A 148 -7.39 3.05 -18.31
C ASP A 148 -5.99 3.43 -17.82
N GLY A 149 -5.51 2.74 -16.81
CA GLY A 149 -4.19 2.96 -16.22
C GLY A 149 -4.10 4.25 -15.40
N LEU A 150 -5.19 4.68 -14.77
CA LEU A 150 -5.24 5.90 -13.97
C LEU A 150 -4.11 5.93 -12.90
N ALA A 151 -3.96 4.85 -12.14
CA ALA A 151 -2.93 4.78 -11.12
C ALA A 151 -1.51 4.76 -11.70
N ARG A 152 -1.32 4.18 -12.87
CA ARG A 152 -0.02 4.18 -13.57
C ARG A 152 0.37 5.56 -14.06
N LYS A 153 -0.60 6.36 -14.51
CA LYS A 153 -0.39 7.74 -15.00
C LYS A 153 -0.09 8.71 -13.85
N ALA A 154 -0.41 8.37 -12.61
CA ALA A 154 -0.04 9.17 -11.46
C ALA A 154 1.49 9.27 -11.33
N MET A 155 1.97 10.43 -10.88
CA MET A 155 3.40 10.66 -10.64
C MET A 155 3.95 9.63 -9.64
N GLY A 156 5.13 9.09 -9.92
CA GLY A 156 5.80 8.10 -9.07
C GLY A 156 6.97 7.43 -9.79
N TYR A 157 7.72 6.64 -9.05
CA TYR A 157 8.88 5.90 -9.56
C TYR A 157 8.45 4.66 -10.35
N ALA A 158 9.33 4.20 -11.24
CA ALA A 158 9.14 2.96 -12.01
C ALA A 158 9.68 1.76 -11.21
N VAL A 159 8.91 1.29 -10.22
CA VAL A 159 9.29 0.21 -9.30
C VAL A 159 8.29 -0.93 -9.29
#